data_04eabc4b7e7d8bb98be8d1391c5bd5c7
#
_entry.id   04eabc4b7e7d8bb98be8d1391c5bd5c7
#
_cell.length_a   1.000
_cell.length_b   1.000
_cell.length_c   1.000
_cell.angle_alpha   90.00
_cell.angle_beta   90.00
_cell.angle_gamma   90.00
#
_symmetry.space_group_name_H-M   'P 1'
#
loop_
_entity.id
_entity.type
_entity.pdbx_description
1 polymer ?
#
loop_
_entity_poly.entity_id
_entity_poly.type
_entity_poly.pdbx_seq_one_letter_code
_entity_poly.pdbx_strand_id
1 'polypeptide(L)'
;MIQNAFSTLMDIRRLAPNPSWRPLFLVLALTRAFITCGLFLLSTDVMAFDPLRATDKEIPHLLGLGDPNDFLLIESRPIQRSVELGRFLFFDKRLSGDGTIACSSCHLPSRAFTDGNTVPTGIKGQRGHRNAPTIVNRLYGRSFFWDGRAHTLPEQTLEPFLSPAEHGLSQRDLLSMIRSIPGYRRLFREAFGTDVTEDGIATALTHFQWTILSGNSPVDRFDYRGDATALPVAAQRGFLVFRGKGGCVRCHAGPNYTDEQYHNLGVGWESPHVDLGRYSVTRQPEDIGAFKTPTLREIARTAPYMHDGRFKTLREVINFYNHGGVSNPHQDSIMRPLFLSDDEREDLEVFLNNLSGEGWQQAVAPRVFPK
;
A
#
# COMPACT_ATOMS: atom_id res chain seq x y z
N MET A 1 -20.51 39.28 -33.19
CA MET A 1 -20.26 38.90 -34.59
C MET A 1 -19.45 37.64 -34.60
N ILE A 2 -20.05 36.59 -35.23
CA ILE A 2 -19.44 35.32 -35.74
C ILE A 2 -18.99 34.34 -34.64
N GLN A 3 -19.69 33.37 -34.20
CA GLN A 3 -20.44 32.16 -34.62
C GLN A 3 -19.75 31.25 -35.63
N ASN A 4 -19.69 29.96 -35.18
CA ASN A 4 -19.61 28.70 -35.94
C ASN A 4 -18.21 28.27 -36.43
N ALA A 5 -17.80 27.02 -36.33
CA ALA A 5 -18.33 25.69 -36.44
C ALA A 5 -17.14 24.72 -36.19
N PHE A 6 -17.21 23.47 -35.81
CA PHE A 6 -17.70 22.30 -36.52
C PHE A 6 -17.76 21.10 -35.58
N SER A 7 -18.92 20.48 -35.57
CA SER A 7 -19.14 19.11 -35.12
C SER A 7 -18.75 18.16 -36.23
N THR A 8 -18.07 17.05 -35.89
CA THR A 8 -18.06 15.85 -36.77
C THR A 8 -18.15 14.60 -35.90
N LEU A 9 -19.38 14.07 -35.85
CA LEU A 9 -19.66 12.68 -35.47
C LEU A 9 -19.03 11.73 -36.50
N MET A 10 -18.30 10.73 -36.05
CA MET A 10 -18.06 9.51 -36.83
C MET A 10 -18.74 8.31 -36.17
N ASP A 11 -19.83 7.92 -36.83
CA ASP A 11 -20.61 6.71 -36.58
C ASP A 11 -19.87 5.51 -37.16
N ILE A 12 -19.48 4.54 -36.32
CA ILE A 12 -18.96 3.24 -36.80
C ILE A 12 -19.88 2.15 -36.27
N ARG A 13 -21.00 1.98 -36.94
CA ARG A 13 -21.78 0.73 -36.92
C ARG A 13 -21.67 0.07 -38.30
N ARG A 14 -21.39 -1.24 -38.28
CA ARG A 14 -21.45 -2.26 -39.30
C ARG A 14 -20.11 -2.73 -39.81
N LEU A 15 -19.77 -3.95 -39.35
CA LEU A 15 -19.35 -5.06 -40.23
C LEU A 15 -19.43 -6.37 -39.41
N ALA A 16 -20.46 -7.16 -39.68
CA ALA A 16 -20.56 -8.54 -39.26
C ALA A 16 -19.79 -9.45 -40.23
N PRO A 17 -19.11 -10.49 -39.78
CA PRO A 17 -18.61 -11.53 -40.68
C PRO A 17 -19.61 -12.70 -40.81
N ASN A 18 -19.75 -13.15 -42.05
CA ASN A 18 -20.55 -14.23 -42.59
C ASN A 18 -19.97 -15.61 -42.18
N PRO A 19 -20.81 -16.63 -41.95
CA PRO A 19 -20.39 -17.97 -41.57
C PRO A 19 -20.37 -18.92 -42.74
N SER A 20 -19.27 -19.58 -42.97
CA SER A 20 -19.25 -20.88 -43.65
C SER A 20 -17.81 -21.41 -43.69
N TRP A 21 -17.61 -22.56 -43.06
CA TRP A 21 -16.75 -23.67 -43.50
C TRP A 21 -16.76 -24.75 -42.41
N ARG A 22 -17.52 -25.82 -42.68
CA ARG A 22 -17.32 -27.14 -42.07
C ARG A 22 -16.54 -28.00 -43.06
N PRO A 23 -15.65 -28.88 -42.60
CA PRO A 23 -15.65 -30.25 -43.11
C PRO A 23 -15.66 -31.28 -41.97
N LEU A 24 -16.50 -32.16 -42.09
CA LEU A 24 -16.64 -33.60 -42.32
C LEU A 24 -15.69 -34.48 -41.50
N PHE A 25 -16.33 -35.24 -40.60
CA PHE A 25 -15.73 -36.35 -39.86
C PHE A 25 -15.59 -37.58 -40.72
N LEU A 26 -14.49 -38.32 -40.56
CA LEU A 26 -14.40 -39.71 -40.91
C LEU A 26 -14.07 -40.54 -39.67
N VAL A 27 -14.98 -41.44 -39.32
CA VAL A 27 -14.90 -42.45 -38.27
C VAL A 27 -14.13 -43.64 -38.83
N LEU A 28 -13.14 -44.13 -38.12
CA LEU A 28 -12.62 -45.50 -38.29
C LEU A 28 -12.38 -46.12 -36.93
N ALA A 29 -13.25 -47.07 -36.61
CA ALA A 29 -13.08 -48.00 -35.52
C ALA A 29 -12.24 -49.21 -36.01
N LEU A 30 -11.24 -49.61 -35.25
CA LEU A 30 -10.66 -50.95 -35.32
C LEU A 30 -10.23 -51.44 -33.93
N THR A 31 -10.69 -52.61 -33.62
CA THR A 31 -10.65 -53.44 -32.42
C THR A 31 -9.36 -54.28 -32.31
N ARG A 32 -9.05 -54.67 -31.04
CA ARG A 32 -8.21 -55.82 -30.55
C ARG A 32 -6.73 -55.48 -30.36
N ALA A 33 -6.03 -55.91 -29.31
CA ALA A 33 -6.09 -57.11 -28.48
C ALA A 33 -5.31 -56.92 -27.17
N PHE A 34 -5.65 -57.72 -26.17
CA PHE A 34 -4.95 -57.87 -24.87
C PHE A 34 -3.52 -58.32 -24.99
N ILE A 35 -2.59 -57.68 -24.26
CA ILE A 35 -1.40 -58.30 -23.69
C ILE A 35 -1.21 -57.71 -22.28
N THR A 36 -1.41 -58.56 -21.26
CA THR A 36 -1.05 -58.34 -19.87
C THR A 36 0.46 -58.45 -19.71
N CYS A 37 1.14 -57.40 -19.38
CA CYS A 37 2.49 -57.47 -18.82
C CYS A 37 2.53 -56.50 -17.62
N GLY A 38 2.56 -57.11 -16.41
CA GLY A 38 2.68 -56.36 -15.17
C GLY A 38 4.07 -55.72 -15.04
N LEU A 39 4.14 -54.43 -15.17
CA LEU A 39 5.23 -53.62 -14.65
C LEU A 39 4.69 -52.75 -13.50
N PHE A 40 5.11 -53.09 -12.27
CA PHE A 40 5.01 -52.17 -11.15
C PHE A 40 5.91 -50.96 -11.44
N LEU A 41 5.33 -49.94 -12.07
CA LEU A 41 5.89 -48.61 -12.09
C LEU A 41 5.59 -47.96 -10.73
N LEU A 42 6.61 -47.86 -9.88
CA LEU A 42 6.60 -46.92 -8.78
C LEU A 42 6.34 -45.51 -9.37
N SER A 43 5.08 -45.08 -9.36
CA SER A 43 4.72 -43.71 -9.64
C SER A 43 5.27 -42.87 -8.48
N THR A 44 6.43 -42.28 -8.68
CA THR A 44 6.78 -41.07 -7.95
C THR A 44 5.78 -40.02 -8.41
N ASP A 45 4.71 -39.84 -7.63
CA ASP A 45 3.85 -38.66 -7.76
C ASP A 45 4.69 -37.42 -7.47
N VAL A 46 5.41 -36.97 -8.48
CA VAL A 46 5.80 -35.57 -8.56
C VAL A 46 4.47 -34.85 -8.72
N MET A 47 3.92 -34.37 -7.59
CA MET A 47 2.78 -33.45 -7.62
C MET A 47 3.18 -32.28 -8.50
N ALA A 48 2.77 -32.33 -9.77
CA ALA A 48 2.91 -31.20 -10.66
C ALA A 48 2.19 -30.03 -10.01
N PHE A 49 2.88 -28.92 -9.83
CA PHE A 49 2.28 -27.67 -9.39
C PHE A 49 1.17 -27.33 -10.36
N ASP A 50 -0.07 -27.43 -9.93
CA ASP A 50 -1.23 -27.04 -10.68
C ASP A 50 -1.56 -25.56 -10.34
N PRO A 51 -1.16 -24.59 -11.17
CA PRO A 51 -1.46 -23.19 -10.95
C PRO A 51 -2.96 -22.89 -10.92
N LEU A 52 -3.80 -23.78 -11.49
CA LEU A 52 -5.26 -23.65 -11.49
C LEU A 52 -5.90 -24.06 -10.15
N ARG A 53 -5.14 -24.70 -9.24
CA ARG A 53 -5.60 -25.00 -7.87
C ARG A 53 -5.28 -23.91 -6.85
N ALA A 54 -4.49 -22.90 -7.21
CA ALA A 54 -4.30 -21.73 -6.38
C ALA A 54 -5.55 -20.84 -6.50
N THR A 55 -6.37 -20.81 -5.47
CA THR A 55 -7.51 -19.90 -5.43
C THR A 55 -7.02 -18.47 -5.29
N ASP A 56 -7.46 -17.61 -6.22
CA ASP A 56 -7.22 -16.16 -6.09
C ASP A 56 -7.76 -15.67 -4.74
N LYS A 57 -6.99 -14.80 -4.11
CA LYS A 57 -7.46 -14.07 -2.94
C LYS A 57 -8.24 -12.86 -3.43
N GLU A 58 -9.54 -12.90 -3.24
CA GLU A 58 -10.37 -11.73 -3.49
C GLU A 58 -9.98 -10.60 -2.55
N ILE A 59 -9.64 -9.44 -3.12
CA ILE A 59 -9.42 -8.19 -2.39
C ILE A 59 -10.76 -7.48 -2.31
N PRO A 60 -11.31 -7.22 -1.10
CA PRO A 60 -12.63 -6.64 -0.97
C PRO A 60 -12.67 -5.20 -1.48
N HIS A 61 -13.70 -4.86 -2.26
CA HIS A 61 -14.00 -3.48 -2.57
C HIS A 61 -14.73 -2.84 -1.38
N LEU A 62 -14.03 -1.96 -0.69
CA LEU A 62 -14.58 -1.22 0.44
C LEU A 62 -15.11 0.14 -0.02
N LEU A 63 -16.23 0.58 0.54
CA LEU A 63 -16.82 1.90 0.25
C LEU A 63 -15.78 3.00 0.45
N GLY A 64 -15.74 3.95 -0.47
CA GLY A 64 -14.80 5.07 -0.46
C GLY A 64 -13.42 4.77 -1.00
N LEU A 65 -13.15 3.52 -1.43
CA LEU A 65 -11.93 3.15 -2.16
C LEU A 65 -12.24 2.91 -3.64
N GLY A 66 -11.21 3.01 -4.50
CA GLY A 66 -11.32 2.55 -5.89
C GLY A 66 -11.49 1.04 -5.97
N ASP A 67 -11.98 0.54 -7.11
CA ASP A 67 -12.03 -0.91 -7.34
C ASP A 67 -10.60 -1.48 -7.32
N PRO A 68 -10.29 -2.45 -6.46
CA PRO A 68 -8.97 -3.08 -6.43
C PRO A 68 -8.53 -3.62 -7.79
N ASN A 69 -9.46 -4.10 -8.62
CA ASN A 69 -9.16 -4.65 -9.93
C ASN A 69 -8.60 -3.62 -10.92
N ASP A 70 -8.85 -2.32 -10.72
CA ASP A 70 -8.27 -1.25 -11.54
C ASP A 70 -6.78 -1.04 -11.28
N PHE A 71 -6.25 -1.60 -10.18
CA PHE A 71 -4.87 -1.45 -9.72
C PHE A 71 -4.07 -2.76 -9.83
N LEU A 72 -4.75 -3.89 -9.96
CA LEU A 72 -4.13 -5.21 -10.08
C LEU A 72 -4.05 -5.65 -11.53
N LEU A 73 -2.84 -5.89 -12.02
CA LEU A 73 -2.66 -6.62 -13.28
C LEU A 73 -3.11 -8.07 -13.08
N ILE A 74 -3.69 -8.70 -14.12
CA ILE A 74 -4.20 -10.07 -14.05
C ILE A 74 -3.12 -11.05 -13.58
N GLU A 75 -1.88 -10.89 -14.08
CA GLU A 75 -0.73 -11.74 -13.74
C GLU A 75 -0.21 -11.52 -12.32
N SER A 76 -0.57 -10.42 -11.66
CA SER A 76 -0.14 -10.07 -10.31
C SER A 76 -1.23 -10.22 -9.26
N ARG A 77 -2.36 -10.84 -9.59
CA ARG A 77 -3.44 -11.07 -8.62
C ARG A 77 -2.94 -11.91 -7.44
N PRO A 78 -3.23 -11.48 -6.20
CA PRO A 78 -2.80 -12.22 -5.04
C PRO A 78 -3.50 -13.58 -4.98
N ILE A 79 -2.73 -14.64 -4.71
CA ILE A 79 -3.27 -15.94 -4.38
C ILE A 79 -3.25 -16.16 -2.87
N GLN A 80 -4.21 -16.90 -2.35
CA GLN A 80 -4.35 -17.09 -0.88
C GLN A 80 -3.06 -17.59 -0.23
N ARG A 81 -2.31 -18.51 -0.87
CA ARG A 81 -1.06 -19.06 -0.33
C ARG A 81 0.06 -18.04 -0.27
N SER A 82 0.18 -17.13 -1.25
CA SER A 82 1.19 -16.10 -1.22
C SER A 82 0.86 -14.99 -0.20
N VAL A 83 -0.41 -14.66 -0.01
CA VAL A 83 -0.86 -13.76 1.07
C VAL A 83 -0.49 -14.32 2.44
N GLU A 84 -0.75 -15.60 2.66
CA GLU A 84 -0.43 -16.27 3.92
C GLU A 84 1.09 -16.34 4.16
N LEU A 85 1.87 -16.67 3.13
CA LEU A 85 3.33 -16.63 3.18
C LEU A 85 3.82 -15.21 3.53
N GLY A 86 3.30 -14.17 2.88
CA GLY A 86 3.63 -12.77 3.16
C GLY A 86 3.30 -12.39 4.60
N ARG A 87 2.18 -12.88 5.12
CA ARG A 87 1.82 -12.69 6.53
C ARG A 87 2.85 -13.30 7.48
N PHE A 88 3.32 -14.51 7.23
CA PHE A 88 4.40 -15.11 8.02
C PHE A 88 5.68 -14.27 7.95
N LEU A 89 6.13 -13.89 6.75
CA LEU A 89 7.34 -13.09 6.55
C LEU A 89 7.26 -11.73 7.26
N PHE A 90 6.10 -11.09 7.24
CA PHE A 90 5.89 -9.76 7.84
C PHE A 90 5.99 -9.76 9.37
N PHE A 91 5.59 -10.84 10.03
CA PHE A 91 5.56 -10.93 11.49
C PHE A 91 6.75 -11.69 12.10
N ASP A 92 7.63 -12.30 11.30
CA ASP A 92 8.68 -13.17 11.80
C ASP A 92 9.96 -12.41 12.15
N LYS A 93 10.20 -12.25 13.46
CA LYS A 93 11.40 -11.57 13.97
C LYS A 93 12.72 -12.30 13.66
N ARG A 94 12.67 -13.61 13.37
CA ARG A 94 13.85 -14.36 12.94
C ARG A 94 14.47 -13.82 11.67
N LEU A 95 13.72 -13.03 10.90
CA LEU A 95 14.15 -12.43 9.64
C LEU A 95 14.82 -11.06 9.86
N SER A 96 15.66 -10.96 10.89
CA SER A 96 16.55 -9.83 11.15
C SER A 96 17.89 -10.30 11.68
N GLY A 97 18.91 -9.45 11.56
CA GLY A 97 20.31 -9.82 11.86
C GLY A 97 20.56 -10.25 13.31
N ASP A 98 19.72 -9.83 14.25
CA ASP A 98 19.79 -10.20 15.67
C ASP A 98 18.54 -10.96 16.18
N GLY A 99 17.57 -11.24 15.30
CA GLY A 99 16.34 -11.92 15.65
C GLY A 99 15.33 -11.12 16.46
N THR A 100 15.48 -9.81 16.56
CA THR A 100 14.63 -8.97 17.44
C THR A 100 13.54 -8.19 16.70
N ILE A 101 13.72 -7.92 15.40
CA ILE A 101 12.89 -7.05 14.59
C ILE A 101 12.13 -7.85 13.52
N ALA A 102 10.89 -7.48 13.28
CA ALA A 102 10.08 -7.86 12.12
C ALA A 102 9.47 -6.58 11.52
N CYS A 103 8.89 -6.63 10.32
CA CYS A 103 8.16 -5.49 9.74
C CYS A 103 7.09 -4.98 10.72
N SER A 104 6.41 -5.91 11.40
CA SER A 104 5.42 -5.61 12.44
C SER A 104 5.99 -4.93 13.69
N SER A 105 7.29 -4.81 13.85
CA SER A 105 7.89 -4.06 14.97
C SER A 105 7.75 -2.55 14.78
N CYS A 106 7.74 -2.09 13.51
CA CYS A 106 7.53 -0.68 13.14
C CYS A 106 6.14 -0.44 12.53
N HIS A 107 5.46 -1.49 12.09
CA HIS A 107 4.12 -1.46 11.53
C HIS A 107 3.15 -2.31 12.37
N LEU A 108 2.81 -1.80 13.57
CA LEU A 108 1.96 -2.52 14.53
C LEU A 108 0.50 -2.51 14.10
N PRO A 109 -0.17 -3.67 13.96
CA PRO A 109 -1.60 -3.71 13.65
C PRO A 109 -2.47 -2.91 14.61
N SER A 110 -2.13 -2.89 15.91
CA SER A 110 -2.89 -2.14 16.92
C SER A 110 -2.85 -0.62 16.75
N ARG A 111 -1.94 -0.09 15.91
CA ARG A 111 -1.73 1.34 15.64
C ARG A 111 -1.92 1.67 14.16
N ALA A 112 -2.86 1.01 13.49
CA ALA A 112 -3.07 1.15 12.06
C ALA A 112 -1.74 1.04 11.27
N PHE A 113 -0.89 0.10 11.68
CA PHE A 113 0.40 -0.20 11.04
C PHE A 113 1.41 0.95 11.05
N THR A 114 1.46 1.72 12.15
CA THR A 114 2.60 2.58 12.55
C THR A 114 3.16 2.08 13.87
N ASP A 115 4.28 2.66 14.35
CA ASP A 115 4.87 2.27 15.65
C ASP A 115 4.53 3.25 16.79
N GLY A 116 4.02 4.44 16.46
CA GLY A 116 3.69 5.48 17.42
C GLY A 116 4.91 6.22 17.99
N ASN A 117 6.09 6.03 17.40
CA ASN A 117 7.32 6.72 17.76
C ASN A 117 7.63 7.85 16.77
N THR A 118 8.42 8.83 17.21
CA THR A 118 8.92 9.90 16.32
C THR A 118 9.67 9.31 15.13
N VAL A 119 10.58 8.37 15.40
CA VAL A 119 11.28 7.56 14.40
C VAL A 119 11.40 6.12 14.90
N PRO A 120 11.40 5.11 14.02
CA PRO A 120 11.46 3.71 14.40
C PRO A 120 12.81 3.32 14.99
N THR A 121 12.82 2.22 15.72
CA THR A 121 14.03 1.60 16.27
C THR A 121 14.19 0.20 15.68
N GLY A 122 15.32 -0.03 15.00
CA GLY A 122 15.69 -1.31 14.42
C GLY A 122 16.61 -2.14 15.29
N ILE A 123 17.34 -3.07 14.64
CA ILE A 123 18.28 -3.96 15.34
C ILE A 123 19.31 -3.18 16.16
N LYS A 124 19.78 -3.79 17.25
CA LYS A 124 20.81 -3.20 18.16
C LYS A 124 20.44 -1.79 18.67
N GLY A 125 19.15 -1.42 18.68
CA GLY A 125 18.68 -0.13 19.12
C GLY A 125 18.99 1.03 18.15
N GLN A 126 19.37 0.76 16.92
CA GLN A 126 19.61 1.81 15.92
C GLN A 126 18.31 2.52 15.57
N ARG A 127 18.38 3.84 15.45
CA ARG A 127 17.21 4.67 15.15
C ARG A 127 17.15 5.02 13.67
N GLY A 128 15.96 4.92 13.10
CA GLY A 128 15.68 5.48 11.77
C GLY A 128 15.75 7.01 11.76
N HIS A 129 15.65 7.58 10.57
CA HIS A 129 15.73 9.03 10.38
C HIS A 129 14.34 9.66 10.14
N ARG A 130 13.37 8.87 9.71
CA ARG A 130 12.01 9.32 9.39
C ARG A 130 10.98 8.47 10.12
N ASN A 131 9.82 9.05 10.38
CA ASN A 131 8.67 8.38 10.96
C ASN A 131 8.25 7.16 10.13
N ALA A 132 7.80 6.09 10.80
CA ALA A 132 7.24 4.91 10.14
C ALA A 132 5.80 5.18 9.67
N PRO A 133 5.55 5.37 8.36
CA PRO A 133 4.22 5.65 7.87
C PRO A 133 3.34 4.41 7.93
N THR A 134 2.02 4.61 7.94
CA THR A 134 1.09 3.48 7.80
C THR A 134 1.26 2.76 6.47
N ILE A 135 1.07 1.43 6.49
CA ILE A 135 1.00 0.60 5.28
C ILE A 135 -0.45 0.29 4.85
N VAL A 136 -1.43 0.90 5.50
CA VAL A 136 -2.83 0.79 5.07
C VAL A 136 -3.00 1.35 3.67
N ASN A 137 -3.78 0.65 2.83
CA ASN A 137 -4.11 1.05 1.46
C ASN A 137 -2.91 1.18 0.51
N ARG A 138 -1.81 0.46 0.74
CA ARG A 138 -0.66 0.52 -0.18
C ARG A 138 -0.91 -0.09 -1.55
N LEU A 139 -1.99 -0.84 -1.74
CA LEU A 139 -2.46 -1.26 -3.05
C LEU A 139 -2.63 -0.07 -4.02
N TYR A 140 -3.08 1.07 -3.50
CA TYR A 140 -3.37 2.28 -4.27
C TYR A 140 -2.18 3.24 -4.38
N GLY A 141 -1.01 2.88 -3.82
CA GLY A 141 0.20 3.70 -3.86
C GLY A 141 0.89 3.66 -5.21
N ARG A 142 1.45 4.80 -5.65
CA ARG A 142 2.23 4.93 -6.89
C ARG A 142 3.72 5.01 -6.67
N SER A 143 4.13 5.37 -5.46
CA SER A 143 5.52 5.41 -5.03
C SER A 143 5.58 5.20 -3.52
N PHE A 144 6.74 4.79 -3.01
CA PHE A 144 6.88 4.32 -1.65
C PHE A 144 8.06 5.01 -0.96
N PHE A 145 8.05 5.00 0.39
CA PHE A 145 8.81 5.88 1.26
C PHE A 145 8.38 7.35 1.19
N TRP A 146 8.83 8.14 2.15
CA TRP A 146 8.55 9.58 2.21
C TRP A 146 9.14 10.38 1.05
N ASP A 147 10.24 9.89 0.46
CA ASP A 147 10.94 10.50 -0.67
C ASP A 147 10.61 9.85 -2.03
N GLY A 148 9.81 8.78 -2.02
CA GLY A 148 9.39 8.08 -3.24
C GLY A 148 10.51 7.38 -3.98
N ARG A 149 11.57 6.95 -3.29
CA ARG A 149 12.71 6.29 -3.93
C ARG A 149 12.40 4.90 -4.49
N ALA A 150 11.41 4.18 -3.93
CA ALA A 150 10.89 2.96 -4.53
C ALA A 150 9.67 3.26 -5.41
N HIS A 151 9.69 2.74 -6.64
CA HIS A 151 8.64 2.98 -7.63
C HIS A 151 7.52 1.95 -7.56
N THR A 152 7.80 0.79 -6.98
CA THR A 152 6.85 -0.31 -6.82
C THR A 152 6.85 -0.82 -5.38
N LEU A 153 5.75 -1.43 -4.95
CA LEU A 153 5.68 -2.01 -3.62
C LEU A 153 6.63 -3.23 -3.46
N PRO A 154 6.81 -4.12 -4.45
CA PRO A 154 7.85 -5.15 -4.38
C PRO A 154 9.26 -4.60 -4.11
N GLU A 155 9.69 -3.52 -4.77
CA GLU A 155 10.97 -2.87 -4.49
C GLU A 155 11.04 -2.40 -3.04
N GLN A 156 9.99 -1.72 -2.56
CA GLN A 156 9.96 -1.21 -1.19
C GLN A 156 10.06 -2.31 -0.15
N THR A 157 9.41 -3.46 -0.35
CA THR A 157 9.34 -4.53 0.68
C THR A 157 10.69 -5.17 1.01
N LEU A 158 11.65 -5.10 0.11
CA LEU A 158 12.99 -5.67 0.30
C LEU A 158 13.97 -4.73 0.98
N GLU A 159 13.85 -3.40 0.74
CA GLU A 159 14.80 -2.43 1.29
C GLU A 159 14.96 -2.50 2.83
N PRO A 160 13.89 -2.65 3.64
CA PRO A 160 14.01 -2.72 5.09
C PRO A 160 14.88 -3.90 5.57
N PHE A 161 14.86 -5.04 4.88
CA PHE A 161 15.73 -6.16 5.23
C PHE A 161 17.20 -5.83 5.06
N LEU A 162 17.54 -5.04 4.03
CA LEU A 162 18.91 -4.67 3.68
C LEU A 162 19.40 -3.44 4.45
N SER A 163 18.49 -2.67 5.04
CA SER A 163 18.81 -1.48 5.81
C SER A 163 19.56 -1.84 7.10
N PRO A 164 20.81 -1.33 7.31
CA PRO A 164 21.55 -1.57 8.55
C PRO A 164 20.82 -1.07 9.79
N ALA A 165 20.03 0.00 9.66
CA ALA A 165 19.27 0.60 10.75
C ALA A 165 17.94 -0.11 11.04
N GLU A 166 17.52 -1.06 10.20
CA GLU A 166 16.27 -1.79 10.35
C GLU A 166 16.53 -3.28 10.61
N HIS A 167 16.47 -4.16 9.60
CA HIS A 167 16.73 -5.59 9.78
C HIS A 167 18.22 -5.98 9.70
N GLY A 168 19.07 -5.20 9.01
CA GLY A 168 20.53 -5.36 8.98
C GLY A 168 21.04 -6.65 8.36
N LEU A 169 20.37 -7.18 7.35
CA LEU A 169 20.76 -8.38 6.62
C LEU A 169 21.43 -8.02 5.28
N SER A 170 22.34 -8.86 4.81
CA SER A 170 22.65 -8.88 3.39
C SER A 170 21.58 -9.68 2.62
N GLN A 171 21.47 -9.46 1.33
CA GLN A 171 20.60 -10.26 0.46
C GLN A 171 20.88 -11.77 0.58
N ARG A 172 22.15 -12.14 0.64
CA ARG A 172 22.59 -13.53 0.83
C ARG A 172 22.09 -14.10 2.17
N ASP A 173 22.23 -13.32 3.25
CA ASP A 173 21.86 -13.77 4.58
C ASP A 173 20.35 -13.92 4.69
N LEU A 174 19.56 -13.00 4.13
CA LEU A 174 18.10 -13.08 4.06
C LEU A 174 17.66 -14.38 3.37
N LEU A 175 18.17 -14.67 2.18
CA LEU A 175 17.84 -15.90 1.44
C LEU A 175 18.28 -17.16 2.18
N SER A 176 19.49 -17.14 2.74
CA SER A 176 20.03 -18.28 3.50
C SER A 176 19.19 -18.56 4.75
N MET A 177 18.82 -17.51 5.49
CA MET A 177 18.01 -17.59 6.69
C MET A 177 16.63 -18.19 6.42
N ILE A 178 15.91 -17.70 5.41
CA ILE A 178 14.59 -18.22 5.04
C ILE A 178 14.72 -19.68 4.55
N ARG A 179 15.73 -20.00 3.73
CA ARG A 179 15.99 -21.37 3.25
C ARG A 179 16.36 -22.35 4.35
N SER A 180 16.96 -21.89 5.44
CA SER A 180 17.30 -22.73 6.58
C SER A 180 16.09 -23.24 7.36
N ILE A 181 14.90 -22.64 7.13
CA ILE A 181 13.65 -23.02 7.79
C ILE A 181 12.81 -23.88 6.82
N PRO A 182 12.72 -25.21 7.04
CA PRO A 182 12.04 -26.12 6.12
C PRO A 182 10.61 -25.75 5.82
N GLY A 183 9.89 -25.21 6.81
CA GLY A 183 8.51 -24.75 6.66
C GLY A 183 8.38 -23.60 5.66
N TYR A 184 9.32 -22.67 5.58
CA TYR A 184 9.31 -21.63 4.55
C TYR A 184 9.57 -22.21 3.16
N ARG A 185 10.54 -23.09 2.99
CA ARG A 185 10.80 -23.75 1.69
C ARG A 185 9.55 -24.45 1.15
N ARG A 186 8.80 -25.11 2.04
CA ARG A 186 7.52 -25.75 1.68
C ARG A 186 6.51 -24.68 1.23
N LEU A 187 6.31 -23.60 2.01
CA LEU A 187 5.35 -22.55 1.69
C LEU A 187 5.69 -21.84 0.37
N PHE A 188 6.97 -21.61 0.06
CA PHE A 188 7.38 -21.04 -1.24
C PHE A 188 7.01 -21.97 -2.41
N ARG A 189 7.22 -23.29 -2.26
CA ARG A 189 6.82 -24.27 -3.28
C ARG A 189 5.30 -24.31 -3.45
N GLU A 190 4.55 -24.23 -2.36
CA GLU A 190 3.09 -24.17 -2.40
C GLU A 190 2.53 -22.89 -3.01
N ALA A 191 3.20 -21.77 -2.82
CA ALA A 191 2.77 -20.48 -3.34
C ALA A 191 3.22 -20.22 -4.78
N PHE A 192 4.46 -20.61 -5.12
CA PHE A 192 5.10 -20.19 -6.37
C PHE A 192 5.65 -21.35 -7.21
N GLY A 193 5.61 -22.59 -6.74
CA GLY A 193 6.20 -23.75 -7.42
C GLY A 193 7.74 -23.79 -7.40
N THR A 194 8.39 -22.86 -6.69
CA THR A 194 9.85 -22.70 -6.64
C THR A 194 10.39 -22.79 -5.21
N ASP A 195 11.70 -22.87 -5.04
CA ASP A 195 12.33 -22.62 -3.75
C ASP A 195 12.37 -21.12 -3.44
N VAL A 196 12.90 -20.72 -2.29
CA VAL A 196 12.95 -19.31 -1.84
C VAL A 196 13.74 -18.46 -2.84
N THR A 197 13.10 -17.42 -3.33
CA THR A 197 13.69 -16.40 -4.20
C THR A 197 13.40 -15.00 -3.65
N GLU A 198 14.17 -14.03 -4.05
CA GLU A 198 13.97 -12.62 -3.68
C GLU A 198 12.63 -12.10 -4.21
N ASP A 199 12.34 -12.35 -5.49
CA ASP A 199 11.06 -11.99 -6.10
C ASP A 199 9.87 -12.63 -5.38
N GLY A 200 10.03 -13.88 -4.94
CA GLY A 200 9.00 -14.58 -4.18
C GLY A 200 8.76 -13.94 -2.80
N ILE A 201 9.83 -13.47 -2.12
CA ILE A 201 9.72 -12.72 -0.86
C ILE A 201 8.97 -11.41 -1.09
N ALA A 202 9.41 -10.64 -2.09
CA ALA A 202 8.81 -9.35 -2.44
C ALA A 202 7.33 -9.50 -2.82
N THR A 203 7.03 -10.49 -3.67
CA THR A 203 5.65 -10.79 -4.10
C THR A 203 4.76 -11.19 -2.93
N ALA A 204 5.22 -12.08 -2.06
CA ALA A 204 4.43 -12.52 -0.92
C ALA A 204 4.12 -11.36 0.05
N LEU A 205 5.12 -10.54 0.38
CA LEU A 205 4.94 -9.36 1.23
C LEU A 205 4.01 -8.33 0.60
N THR A 206 4.12 -8.11 -0.71
CA THR A 206 3.24 -7.24 -1.48
C THR A 206 1.80 -7.74 -1.43
N HIS A 207 1.56 -9.02 -1.71
CA HIS A 207 0.23 -9.61 -1.68
C HIS A 207 -0.41 -9.53 -0.29
N PHE A 208 0.37 -9.72 0.77
CA PHE A 208 -0.13 -9.52 2.12
C PHE A 208 -0.50 -8.05 2.38
N GLN A 209 0.36 -7.09 2.01
CA GLN A 209 0.08 -5.67 2.21
C GLN A 209 -1.14 -5.20 1.41
N TRP A 210 -1.42 -5.76 0.24
CA TRP A 210 -2.63 -5.45 -0.54
C TRP A 210 -3.93 -5.85 0.18
N THR A 211 -3.88 -6.74 1.15
CA THR A 211 -5.05 -7.09 1.97
C THR A 211 -5.31 -6.11 3.13
N ILE A 212 -4.38 -5.18 3.39
CA ILE A 212 -4.48 -4.23 4.51
C ILE A 212 -5.20 -2.97 4.02
N LEU A 213 -6.51 -3.07 3.90
CA LEU A 213 -7.36 -1.99 3.39
C LEU A 213 -8.19 -1.35 4.50
N SER A 214 -8.37 -0.03 4.42
CA SER A 214 -9.30 0.74 5.25
C SER A 214 -10.25 1.53 4.38
N GLY A 215 -11.53 1.24 4.46
CA GLY A 215 -12.63 1.94 3.81
C GLY A 215 -13.87 1.92 4.68
N ASN A 216 -15.04 2.30 4.11
CA ASN A 216 -16.31 2.34 4.81
C ASN A 216 -16.28 3.18 6.11
N SER A 217 -15.46 4.25 6.14
CA SER A 217 -15.43 5.19 7.26
C SER A 217 -16.76 5.96 7.38
N PRO A 218 -17.02 6.64 8.51
CA PRO A 218 -18.16 7.57 8.59
C PRO A 218 -18.17 8.60 7.47
N VAL A 219 -17.00 9.11 7.08
CA VAL A 219 -16.89 10.05 5.95
C VAL A 219 -17.26 9.39 4.63
N ASP A 220 -16.87 8.14 4.40
CA ASP A 220 -17.23 7.42 3.17
C ASP A 220 -18.75 7.21 3.06
N ARG A 221 -19.41 6.86 4.17
CA ARG A 221 -20.87 6.71 4.18
C ARG A 221 -21.58 8.05 3.93
N PHE A 222 -21.05 9.13 4.50
CA PHE A 222 -21.58 10.48 4.26
C PHE A 222 -21.39 10.91 2.82
N ASP A 223 -20.17 10.83 2.27
CA ASP A 223 -19.82 11.40 0.96
C ASP A 223 -20.30 10.53 -0.21
N TYR A 224 -20.16 9.19 -0.11
CA TYR A 224 -20.49 8.29 -1.22
C TYR A 224 -21.88 7.66 -1.15
N ARG A 225 -22.50 7.56 0.03
CA ARG A 225 -23.88 7.04 0.17
C ARG A 225 -24.92 8.13 0.46
N GLY A 226 -24.48 9.35 0.75
CA GLY A 226 -25.39 10.45 1.15
C GLY A 226 -26.02 10.24 2.53
N ASP A 227 -25.41 9.39 3.39
CA ASP A 227 -25.89 9.17 4.74
C ASP A 227 -25.53 10.35 5.65
N ALA A 228 -26.43 11.32 5.73
CA ALA A 228 -26.23 12.51 6.57
C ALA A 228 -26.11 12.19 8.07
N THR A 229 -26.51 10.99 8.51
CA THR A 229 -26.44 10.57 9.92
C THR A 229 -25.10 9.93 10.27
N ALA A 230 -24.28 9.58 9.25
CA ALA A 230 -22.99 8.94 9.44
C ALA A 230 -21.95 9.86 10.08
N LEU A 231 -22.08 11.18 9.91
CA LEU A 231 -21.17 12.18 10.47
C LEU A 231 -21.85 13.08 11.51
N PRO A 232 -21.19 13.37 12.63
CA PRO A 232 -21.59 14.45 13.53
C PRO A 232 -21.61 15.79 12.79
N VAL A 233 -22.49 16.72 13.19
CA VAL A 233 -22.62 18.04 12.54
C VAL A 233 -21.30 18.81 12.52
N ALA A 234 -20.47 18.73 13.57
CA ALA A 234 -19.13 19.31 13.59
C ALA A 234 -18.23 18.73 12.49
N ALA A 235 -18.23 17.40 12.28
CA ALA A 235 -17.45 16.77 11.20
C ALA A 235 -17.97 17.16 9.81
N GLN A 236 -19.28 17.37 9.65
CA GLN A 236 -19.84 17.90 8.38
C GLN A 236 -19.34 19.32 8.07
N ARG A 237 -19.29 20.20 9.09
CA ARG A 237 -18.68 21.53 8.92
C ARG A 237 -17.17 21.42 8.62
N GLY A 238 -16.45 20.52 9.32
CA GLY A 238 -15.04 20.23 9.08
C GLY A 238 -14.76 19.71 7.67
N PHE A 239 -15.66 18.90 7.11
CA PHE A 239 -15.60 18.47 5.71
C PHE A 239 -15.68 19.65 4.74
N LEU A 240 -16.54 20.62 5.02
CA LEU A 240 -16.62 21.85 4.20
C LEU A 240 -15.35 22.71 4.36
N VAL A 241 -14.80 22.82 5.55
CA VAL A 241 -13.50 23.49 5.77
C VAL A 241 -12.38 22.79 4.99
N PHE A 242 -12.31 21.45 5.06
CA PHE A 242 -11.31 20.63 4.36
C PHE A 242 -11.33 20.87 2.83
N ARG A 243 -12.51 20.88 2.23
CA ARG A 243 -12.71 21.12 0.78
C ARG A 243 -12.63 22.57 0.37
N GLY A 244 -13.05 23.48 1.24
CA GLY A 244 -13.18 24.90 0.98
C GLY A 244 -12.02 25.74 1.49
N LYS A 245 -12.24 26.49 2.56
CA LYS A 245 -11.29 27.49 3.11
C LYS A 245 -9.93 26.89 3.48
N GLY A 246 -9.90 25.68 4.03
CA GLY A 246 -8.67 24.96 4.39
C GLY A 246 -7.88 24.51 3.17
N GLY A 247 -8.53 24.25 2.03
CA GLY A 247 -7.88 23.86 0.79
C GLY A 247 -7.12 22.53 0.85
N CYS A 248 -7.36 21.71 1.88
CA CYS A 248 -6.62 20.46 2.13
C CYS A 248 -6.76 19.45 0.97
N VAL A 249 -7.91 19.48 0.29
CA VAL A 249 -8.22 18.64 -0.87
C VAL A 249 -7.28 18.87 -2.05
N ARG A 250 -6.47 19.93 -2.06
CA ARG A 250 -5.51 20.20 -3.15
C ARG A 250 -4.40 19.15 -3.21
N CYS A 251 -3.98 18.64 -2.05
CA CYS A 251 -3.02 17.57 -1.92
C CYS A 251 -3.68 16.26 -1.44
N HIS A 252 -4.65 16.38 -0.52
CA HIS A 252 -5.35 15.22 0.06
C HIS A 252 -6.66 14.93 -0.69
N ALA A 253 -6.56 14.67 -2.00
CA ALA A 253 -7.68 14.34 -2.88
C ALA A 253 -7.87 12.83 -3.07
N GLY A 254 -9.00 12.47 -3.70
CA GLY A 254 -9.31 11.10 -4.13
C GLY A 254 -9.62 10.14 -2.98
N PRO A 255 -9.86 8.87 -3.33
CA PRO A 255 -10.32 7.84 -2.38
C PRO A 255 -9.38 7.58 -1.21
N ASN A 256 -8.08 7.76 -1.41
CA ASN A 256 -7.06 7.53 -0.40
C ASN A 256 -6.57 8.81 0.29
N TYR A 257 -7.21 9.95 0.02
CA TYR A 257 -6.84 11.27 0.57
C TYR A 257 -5.36 11.60 0.40
N THR A 258 -4.85 11.43 -0.83
CA THR A 258 -3.49 11.76 -1.26
C THR A 258 -3.46 11.92 -2.77
N ASP A 259 -2.70 12.88 -3.25
CA ASP A 259 -2.36 13.06 -4.67
C ASP A 259 -1.13 12.23 -5.09
N GLU A 260 -0.44 11.59 -4.10
CA GLU A 260 0.82 10.86 -4.26
C GLU A 260 1.95 11.74 -4.85
N GLN A 261 1.83 13.08 -4.77
CA GLN A 261 2.85 14.04 -5.19
C GLN A 261 3.74 14.45 -4.01
N TYR A 262 4.73 15.31 -4.30
CA TYR A 262 5.75 15.71 -3.33
C TYR A 262 5.67 17.21 -3.11
N HIS A 263 5.61 17.62 -1.82
CA HIS A 263 5.46 19.02 -1.43
C HIS A 263 6.43 19.39 -0.33
N ASN A 264 7.02 20.58 -0.44
CA ASN A 264 7.82 21.17 0.63
C ASN A 264 6.93 22.06 1.49
N LEU A 265 6.62 21.60 2.69
CA LEU A 265 5.83 22.33 3.68
C LEU A 265 6.70 23.14 4.67
N GLY A 266 8.02 23.00 4.57
CA GLY A 266 8.97 23.58 5.52
C GLY A 266 9.13 22.78 6.80
N VAL A 267 8.61 21.56 6.88
CA VAL A 267 8.79 20.69 8.06
C VAL A 267 10.27 20.39 8.26
N GLY A 268 10.82 20.73 9.44
CA GLY A 268 12.22 20.50 9.78
C GLY A 268 13.19 21.50 9.18
N TRP A 269 12.72 22.55 8.49
CA TRP A 269 13.60 23.53 7.83
C TRP A 269 14.45 24.34 8.80
N GLU A 270 13.99 24.54 10.02
CA GLU A 270 14.72 25.19 11.09
C GLU A 270 15.79 24.30 11.77
N SER A 271 15.88 23.04 11.38
CA SER A 271 16.88 22.11 11.92
C SER A 271 18.28 22.42 11.36
N PRO A 272 19.36 22.27 12.15
CA PRO A 272 20.74 22.37 11.65
C PRO A 272 21.06 21.33 10.55
N HIS A 273 20.30 20.26 10.48
CA HIS A 273 20.42 19.20 9.47
C HIS A 273 19.06 18.99 8.81
N VAL A 274 18.80 19.78 7.76
CA VAL A 274 17.56 19.69 6.98
C VAL A 274 17.54 18.40 6.19
N ASP A 275 16.45 17.62 6.31
CA ASP A 275 16.21 16.50 5.42
C ASP A 275 15.76 17.02 4.05
N LEU A 276 16.55 16.75 3.02
CA LEU A 276 16.29 17.24 1.66
C LEU A 276 15.20 16.47 0.92
N GLY A 277 14.64 15.44 1.54
CA GLY A 277 13.48 14.70 1.01
C GLY A 277 13.71 14.14 -0.39
N ARG A 278 12.77 14.43 -1.29
CA ARG A 278 12.76 13.97 -2.69
C ARG A 278 14.01 14.35 -3.47
N TYR A 279 14.64 15.49 -3.18
CA TYR A 279 15.90 15.91 -3.80
C TYR A 279 17.01 14.85 -3.66
N SER A 280 17.03 14.10 -2.57
CA SER A 280 18.01 13.04 -2.37
C SER A 280 17.93 11.94 -3.45
N VAL A 281 16.77 11.80 -4.07
CA VAL A 281 16.47 10.83 -5.15
C VAL A 281 16.68 11.44 -6.54
N THR A 282 16.08 12.61 -6.78
CA THR A 282 15.97 13.19 -8.14
C THR A 282 17.11 14.14 -8.49
N ARG A 283 17.71 14.77 -7.49
CA ARG A 283 18.68 15.87 -7.65
C ARG A 283 18.13 17.11 -8.36
N GLN A 284 16.80 17.23 -8.47
CA GLN A 284 16.14 18.40 -9.03
C GLN A 284 15.93 19.47 -7.96
N PRO A 285 16.31 20.75 -8.20
CA PRO A 285 16.21 21.80 -7.20
C PRO A 285 14.79 22.04 -6.66
N GLU A 286 13.76 21.82 -7.47
CA GLU A 286 12.36 21.93 -7.09
C GLU A 286 11.92 20.90 -6.06
N ASP A 287 12.65 19.80 -5.93
CA ASP A 287 12.38 18.71 -4.98
C ASP A 287 13.05 18.90 -3.61
N ILE A 288 13.79 20.00 -3.41
CA ILE A 288 14.49 20.25 -2.13
C ILE A 288 13.46 20.39 -0.99
N GLY A 289 13.57 19.50 0.01
CA GLY A 289 12.69 19.47 1.17
C GLY A 289 11.26 19.03 0.89
N ALA A 290 11.01 18.46 -0.30
CA ALA A 290 9.71 17.92 -0.67
C ALA A 290 9.56 16.47 -0.20
N PHE A 291 8.37 16.17 0.34
CA PHE A 291 7.99 14.83 0.80
C PHE A 291 6.64 14.45 0.23
N LYS A 292 6.45 13.14 0.05
CA LYS A 292 5.22 12.60 -0.50
C LYS A 292 4.04 12.91 0.41
N THR A 293 2.92 13.34 -0.17
CA THR A 293 1.64 13.46 0.53
C THR A 293 1.19 12.10 1.05
N PRO A 294 1.10 11.89 2.38
CA PRO A 294 0.62 10.63 2.93
C PRO A 294 -0.89 10.52 2.81
N THR A 295 -1.41 9.29 2.87
CA THR A 295 -2.85 9.09 3.05
C THR A 295 -3.34 9.68 4.38
N LEU A 296 -4.59 10.16 4.41
CA LEU A 296 -5.26 10.51 5.67
C LEU A 296 -6.16 9.38 6.21
N ARG A 297 -6.20 8.23 5.53
CA ARG A 297 -6.88 7.06 6.09
C ARG A 297 -6.24 6.66 7.42
N GLU A 298 -7.05 6.38 8.42
CA GLU A 298 -6.62 6.05 9.79
C GLU A 298 -5.80 7.16 10.50
N ILE A 299 -5.84 8.40 10.02
CA ILE A 299 -4.99 9.49 10.53
C ILE A 299 -5.12 9.71 12.04
N ALA A 300 -6.29 9.47 12.63
CA ALA A 300 -6.52 9.56 14.08
C ALA A 300 -5.69 8.56 14.91
N ARG A 301 -5.13 7.51 14.27
CA ARG A 301 -4.39 6.40 14.92
C ARG A 301 -2.90 6.42 14.64
N THR A 302 -2.45 7.27 13.72
CA THR A 302 -1.09 7.21 13.16
C THR A 302 -0.17 8.32 13.67
N ALA A 303 -0.51 8.94 14.81
CA ALA A 303 0.40 9.86 15.49
C ALA A 303 1.71 9.14 15.92
N PRO A 304 2.85 9.87 15.95
CA PRO A 304 3.05 11.27 15.63
C PRO A 304 3.15 11.53 14.11
N TYR A 305 2.95 12.78 13.71
CA TYR A 305 2.75 13.19 12.33
C TYR A 305 3.98 13.84 11.70
N MET A 306 3.96 13.94 10.37
CA MET A 306 5.02 14.38 9.45
C MET A 306 6.13 13.35 9.28
N HIS A 307 6.98 13.56 8.29
CA HIS A 307 8.08 12.65 7.98
C HIS A 307 9.09 12.49 9.12
N ASP A 308 9.18 13.48 10.00
CA ASP A 308 10.07 13.48 11.17
C ASP A 308 9.35 13.23 12.51
N GLY A 309 8.02 12.99 12.47
CA GLY A 309 7.24 12.67 13.65
C GLY A 309 7.14 13.78 14.70
N ARG A 310 7.30 15.07 14.32
CA ARG A 310 7.37 16.19 15.26
C ARG A 310 6.06 16.54 15.94
N PHE A 311 4.91 16.35 15.28
CA PHE A 311 3.62 16.72 15.84
C PHE A 311 2.92 15.50 16.47
N LYS A 312 2.48 15.67 17.70
CA LYS A 312 1.85 14.60 18.48
C LYS A 312 0.33 14.52 18.31
N THR A 313 -0.29 15.62 17.87
CA THR A 313 -1.74 15.76 17.77
C THR A 313 -2.15 16.33 16.42
N LEU A 314 -3.37 16.01 15.97
CA LEU A 314 -3.96 16.61 14.77
C LEU A 314 -4.12 18.13 14.91
N ARG A 315 -4.38 18.62 16.12
CA ARG A 315 -4.47 20.06 16.41
C ARG A 315 -3.15 20.77 16.09
N GLU A 316 -2.01 20.19 16.46
CA GLU A 316 -0.69 20.74 16.13
C GLU A 316 -0.46 20.79 14.61
N VAL A 317 -0.86 19.72 13.89
CA VAL A 317 -0.79 19.65 12.43
C VAL A 317 -1.67 20.73 11.79
N ILE A 318 -2.93 20.86 12.22
CA ILE A 318 -3.86 21.87 11.71
C ILE A 318 -3.32 23.28 11.96
N ASN A 319 -2.77 23.54 13.14
CA ASN A 319 -2.15 24.82 13.48
C ASN A 319 -0.94 25.12 12.58
N PHE A 320 -0.09 24.14 12.31
CA PHE A 320 1.04 24.27 11.39
C PHE A 320 0.56 24.70 9.99
N TYR A 321 -0.44 24.04 9.44
CA TYR A 321 -1.04 24.44 8.15
C TYR A 321 -1.72 25.81 8.24
N ASN A 322 -2.39 26.12 9.36
CA ASN A 322 -3.07 27.40 9.54
C ASN A 322 -2.10 28.59 9.50
N HIS A 323 -0.83 28.37 9.93
CA HIS A 323 0.24 29.37 9.83
C HIS A 323 0.92 29.39 8.45
N GLY A 324 0.61 28.44 7.55
CA GLY A 324 1.22 28.35 6.23
C GLY A 324 2.57 27.59 6.20
N GLY A 325 2.81 26.72 7.17
CA GLY A 325 4.06 25.97 7.29
C GLY A 325 5.24 26.81 7.79
N VAL A 326 6.47 26.39 7.46
CA VAL A 326 7.70 27.16 7.72
C VAL A 326 8.26 27.68 6.40
N SER A 327 8.37 29.00 6.30
CA SER A 327 8.84 29.68 5.09
C SER A 327 10.29 29.31 4.79
N ASN A 328 10.56 28.96 3.53
CA ASN A 328 11.89 28.65 3.02
C ASN A 328 11.96 28.88 1.50
N PRO A 329 13.16 28.96 0.89
CA PRO A 329 13.32 29.27 -0.53
C PRO A 329 12.68 28.27 -1.51
N HIS A 330 12.38 27.04 -1.05
CA HIS A 330 11.84 25.95 -1.87
C HIS A 330 10.44 25.55 -1.42
N GLN A 331 9.79 26.35 -0.55
CA GLN A 331 8.45 26.05 -0.06
C GLN A 331 7.45 26.03 -1.22
N ASP A 332 6.58 25.00 -1.21
CA ASP A 332 5.51 24.91 -2.20
C ASP A 332 4.60 26.14 -2.12
N SER A 333 4.33 26.75 -3.27
CA SER A 333 3.51 27.97 -3.41
C SER A 333 2.06 27.81 -2.96
N ILE A 334 1.60 26.55 -2.81
CA ILE A 334 0.28 26.23 -2.24
C ILE A 334 0.21 26.54 -0.73
N MET A 335 1.38 26.56 -0.06
CA MET A 335 1.49 26.82 1.38
C MET A 335 1.32 28.32 1.67
N ARG A 336 0.26 28.65 2.41
CA ARG A 336 -0.07 30.02 2.82
C ARG A 336 -0.91 29.97 4.09
N PRO A 337 -0.93 31.03 4.90
CA PRO A 337 -1.85 31.13 6.04
C PRO A 337 -3.29 30.93 5.64
N LEU A 338 -4.02 30.08 6.37
CA LEU A 338 -5.39 29.69 6.05
C LEU A 338 -6.41 30.58 6.78
N PHE A 339 -6.01 31.22 7.88
CA PHE A 339 -6.86 32.09 8.71
C PHE A 339 -8.12 31.36 9.22
N LEU A 340 -8.00 30.08 9.56
CA LEU A 340 -9.09 29.33 10.18
C LEU A 340 -9.33 29.83 11.59
N SER A 341 -10.60 30.01 11.96
CA SER A 341 -11.01 30.29 13.34
C SER A 341 -10.76 29.07 14.25
N ASP A 342 -10.92 29.26 15.55
CA ASP A 342 -10.81 28.15 16.52
C ASP A 342 -11.85 27.08 16.26
N ASP A 343 -13.11 27.49 15.99
CA ASP A 343 -14.22 26.58 15.67
C ASP A 343 -13.96 25.80 14.38
N GLU A 344 -13.45 26.49 13.31
CA GLU A 344 -13.12 25.83 12.04
C GLU A 344 -11.99 24.80 12.21
N ARG A 345 -11.00 25.07 13.07
CA ARG A 345 -9.93 24.13 13.38
C ARG A 345 -10.43 22.94 14.20
N GLU A 346 -11.36 23.17 15.12
CA GLU A 346 -12.01 22.10 15.91
C GLU A 346 -12.88 21.21 15.00
N ASP A 347 -13.72 21.79 14.17
CA ASP A 347 -14.56 21.07 13.21
C ASP A 347 -13.70 20.24 12.24
N LEU A 348 -12.58 20.79 11.75
CA LEU A 348 -11.64 20.08 10.88
C LEU A 348 -10.98 18.89 11.61
N GLU A 349 -10.61 19.04 12.88
CA GLU A 349 -10.06 17.95 13.68
C GLU A 349 -11.11 16.84 13.90
N VAL A 350 -12.37 17.20 14.17
CA VAL A 350 -13.46 16.24 14.26
C VAL A 350 -13.67 15.51 12.93
N PHE A 351 -13.60 16.20 11.79
CA PHE A 351 -13.65 15.57 10.47
C PHE A 351 -12.52 14.55 10.28
N LEU A 352 -11.27 14.92 10.53
CA LEU A 352 -10.11 14.04 10.37
C LEU A 352 -10.22 12.78 11.24
N ASN A 353 -10.76 12.90 12.44
CA ASN A 353 -11.02 11.76 13.32
C ASN A 353 -12.07 10.77 12.77
N ASN A 354 -12.90 11.18 11.82
CA ASN A 354 -13.91 10.34 11.18
C ASN A 354 -13.44 9.68 9.87
N LEU A 355 -12.14 9.77 9.53
CA LEU A 355 -11.52 9.08 8.39
C LEU A 355 -11.06 7.65 8.72
N SER A 356 -11.28 7.18 9.94
CA SER A 356 -10.99 5.81 10.35
C SER A 356 -12.06 4.85 9.81
N GLY A 357 -11.61 3.82 9.11
CA GLY A 357 -12.47 2.83 8.47
C GLY A 357 -12.30 1.43 9.05
N GLU A 358 -12.70 0.44 8.28
CA GLU A 358 -12.67 -0.97 8.62
C GLU A 358 -12.00 -1.80 7.53
N GLY A 359 -11.66 -3.06 7.85
CA GLY A 359 -11.00 -4.02 6.96
C GLY A 359 -9.59 -4.41 7.44
N TRP A 360 -8.70 -3.46 7.69
CA TRP A 360 -7.31 -3.67 8.09
C TRP A 360 -7.14 -4.40 9.44
N GLN A 361 -8.11 -4.34 10.33
CA GLN A 361 -8.07 -4.95 11.66
C GLN A 361 -7.95 -6.48 11.61
N GLN A 362 -8.24 -7.09 10.46
CA GLN A 362 -8.16 -8.53 10.25
C GLN A 362 -6.72 -9.01 9.98
N ALA A 363 -5.81 -8.11 9.62
CA ALA A 363 -4.42 -8.42 9.34
C ALA A 363 -3.60 -8.57 10.64
N VAL A 364 -3.77 -9.71 11.30
CA VAL A 364 -3.15 -10.04 12.60
C VAL A 364 -2.00 -11.01 12.47
N ALA A 365 -1.13 -11.06 13.49
CA ALA A 365 -0.01 -11.99 13.55
C ALA A 365 -0.47 -13.47 13.51
N PRO A 366 0.28 -14.35 12.87
CA PRO A 366 0.03 -15.79 12.93
C PRO A 366 0.27 -16.33 14.36
N ARG A 367 -0.52 -17.34 14.75
CA ARG A 367 -0.36 -17.99 16.08
C ARG A 367 0.89 -18.86 16.15
N VAL A 368 1.26 -19.46 15.04
CA VAL A 368 2.41 -20.38 14.92
C VAL A 368 3.16 -20.05 13.65
N PHE A 369 4.49 -19.95 13.75
CA PHE A 369 5.35 -19.70 12.60
C PHE A 369 5.86 -21.00 11.96
N PRO A 370 6.24 -20.99 10.68
CA PRO A 370 6.89 -22.10 10.01
C PRO A 370 8.14 -22.58 10.77
N LYS A 371 8.31 -23.93 10.87
CA LYS A 371 9.45 -24.59 11.51
C LYS A 371 10.35 -25.25 10.49
#